data_34e51ab1b703f02de4487e4370d1c7fa
#
_entry.id   34e51ab1b703f02de4487e4370d1c7fa
#
_cell.length_a   1.000
_cell.length_b   1.000
_cell.length_c   1.000
_cell.angle_alpha   90.00
_cell.angle_beta   90.00
_cell.angle_gamma   90.00
#
_symmetry.space_group_name_H-M   'P 1'
#
loop_
_entity.id
_entity.type
_entity.pdbx_description
1 polymer ?
#
loop_
_entity_poly.entity_id
_entity_poly.type
_entity_poly.pdbx_seq_one_letter_code
_entity_poly.pdbx_strand_id
1 'polypeptide(L)'
;RTYSKGNRQKVALIAAFARPARLYILDEPSSGLDPVMESVFRRQIERARAEGATVLLSSHILSEVEALATHVTIIRAGRAVRTGTLDELRSLHATHVDAHLQEAPGVLAALPGVTTLEVDGTHVRLTVAQADLGSVMARLAGHGIVSLTSAPPSLEELFLQQYQGDAPRHAEER
;
A
#
# COMPACT_ATOMS: atom_id res chain seq x y z
N ARG A 1 27.51 11.48 -27.30
CA ARG A 1 27.38 11.21 -25.84
C ARG A 1 26.04 10.54 -25.62
N THR A 2 26.06 9.32 -25.11
CA THR A 2 24.83 8.58 -24.82
C THR A 2 24.31 9.04 -23.45
N TYR A 3 23.06 9.47 -23.38
CA TYR A 3 22.40 9.80 -22.12
C TYR A 3 22.36 8.56 -21.19
N SER A 4 22.55 8.73 -19.88
CA SER A 4 22.26 7.69 -18.90
C SER A 4 20.77 7.29 -18.95
N LYS A 5 20.42 6.10 -18.41
CA LYS A 5 19.03 5.64 -18.35
C LYS A 5 18.13 6.70 -17.69
N GLY A 6 18.55 7.25 -16.53
CA GLY A 6 17.80 8.28 -15.82
C GLY A 6 17.64 9.58 -16.59
N ASN A 7 18.67 10.02 -17.33
CA ASN A 7 18.55 11.23 -18.16
C ASN A 7 17.60 11.03 -19.34
N ARG A 8 17.56 9.85 -19.95
CA ARG A 8 16.57 9.52 -20.98
C ARG A 8 15.16 9.56 -20.43
N GLN A 9 14.96 9.02 -19.23
CA GLN A 9 13.66 9.04 -18.54
C GLN A 9 13.20 10.47 -18.25
N LYS A 10 14.10 11.33 -17.74
CA LYS A 10 13.80 12.75 -17.53
C LYS A 10 13.37 13.47 -18.79
N VAL A 11 14.05 13.23 -19.91
CA VAL A 11 13.69 13.82 -21.22
C VAL A 11 12.32 13.31 -21.67
N ALA A 12 12.03 12.01 -21.53
CA ALA A 12 10.74 11.45 -21.90
C ALA A 12 9.59 12.05 -21.07
N LEU A 13 9.79 12.25 -19.76
CA LEU A 13 8.80 12.90 -18.91
C LEU A 13 8.58 14.37 -19.27
N ILE A 14 9.66 15.12 -19.53
CA ILE A 14 9.55 16.51 -20.01
C ILE A 14 8.74 16.56 -21.31
N ALA A 15 9.01 15.67 -22.26
CA ALA A 15 8.27 15.61 -23.53
C ALA A 15 6.78 15.25 -23.30
N ALA A 16 6.49 14.29 -22.42
CA ALA A 16 5.12 13.88 -22.13
C ALA A 16 4.28 15.05 -21.54
N PHE A 17 4.87 15.84 -20.64
CA PHE A 17 4.19 16.96 -20.01
C PHE A 17 4.39 18.33 -20.68
N ALA A 18 5.12 18.39 -21.80
CA ALA A 18 5.36 19.64 -22.53
C ALA A 18 4.09 20.30 -23.06
N ARG A 19 3.04 19.52 -23.28
CA ARG A 19 1.72 19.99 -23.72
C ARG A 19 0.63 19.41 -22.81
N PRO A 20 -0.36 20.21 -22.42
CA PRO A 20 -1.53 19.70 -21.72
C PRO A 20 -2.24 18.62 -22.54
N ALA A 21 -2.59 17.52 -21.88
CA ALA A 21 -3.33 16.42 -22.48
C ALA A 21 -4.49 16.00 -21.57
N ARG A 22 -5.55 15.45 -22.14
CA ARG A 22 -6.68 14.91 -21.35
C ARG A 22 -6.38 13.54 -20.77
N LEU A 23 -5.43 12.82 -21.37
CA LEU A 23 -4.99 11.48 -20.95
C LEU A 23 -3.47 11.39 -21.10
N TYR A 24 -2.82 10.98 -20.02
CA TYR A 24 -1.42 10.57 -19.99
C TYR A 24 -1.35 9.06 -19.80
N ILE A 25 -0.56 8.38 -20.63
CA ILE A 25 -0.24 6.95 -20.50
C ILE A 25 1.26 6.85 -20.25
N LEU A 26 1.64 6.38 -19.06
CA LEU A 26 3.01 6.37 -18.57
C LEU A 26 3.38 4.95 -18.15
N ASP A 27 4.42 4.40 -18.80
CA ASP A 27 4.92 3.07 -18.50
C ASP A 27 6.20 3.19 -17.67
N GLU A 28 6.16 2.69 -16.42
CA GLU A 28 7.25 2.75 -15.44
C GLU A 28 7.93 4.14 -15.35
N PRO A 29 7.16 5.23 -15.18
CA PRO A 29 7.65 6.58 -15.39
C PRO A 29 8.72 7.04 -14.39
N SER A 30 8.74 6.48 -13.20
CA SER A 30 9.71 6.79 -12.12
C SER A 30 10.99 5.96 -12.19
N SER A 31 11.02 4.92 -13.03
CA SER A 31 12.16 4.00 -13.12
C SER A 31 13.48 4.72 -13.41
N GLY A 32 14.41 4.68 -12.44
CA GLY A 32 15.74 5.31 -12.56
C GLY A 32 15.76 6.82 -12.30
N LEU A 33 14.71 7.38 -11.74
CA LEU A 33 14.73 8.73 -11.17
C LEU A 33 15.39 8.70 -9.79
N ASP A 34 16.02 9.81 -9.44
CA ASP A 34 16.46 10.06 -8.07
C ASP A 34 15.28 10.57 -7.21
N PRO A 35 15.34 10.51 -5.86
CA PRO A 35 14.23 10.90 -4.99
C PRO A 35 13.73 12.35 -5.20
N VAL A 36 14.62 13.27 -5.60
CA VAL A 36 14.23 14.65 -5.88
C VAL A 36 13.38 14.70 -7.14
N MET A 37 13.79 13.98 -8.18
CA MET A 37 13.05 13.91 -9.44
C MET A 37 11.73 13.14 -9.31
N GLU A 38 11.66 12.11 -8.45
CA GLU A 38 10.39 11.45 -8.11
C GLU A 38 9.40 12.44 -7.47
N SER A 39 9.88 13.26 -6.55
CA SER A 39 9.06 14.33 -5.93
C SER A 39 8.56 15.35 -6.96
N VAL A 40 9.39 15.73 -7.93
CA VAL A 40 8.98 16.61 -9.05
C VAL A 40 7.93 15.92 -9.92
N PHE A 41 8.14 14.66 -10.24
CA PHE A 41 7.21 13.85 -11.03
C PHE A 41 5.84 13.74 -10.35
N ARG A 42 5.78 13.43 -9.04
CA ARG A 42 4.51 13.39 -8.28
C ARG A 42 3.75 14.70 -8.36
N ARG A 43 4.41 15.83 -8.10
CA ARG A 43 3.77 17.15 -8.23
C ARG A 43 3.23 17.41 -9.64
N GLN A 44 3.93 16.93 -10.67
CA GLN A 44 3.45 17.08 -12.05
C GLN A 44 2.21 16.24 -12.34
N ILE A 45 2.12 15.02 -11.79
CA ILE A 45 0.90 14.19 -11.86
C ILE A 45 -0.27 14.88 -11.14
N GLU A 46 -0.04 15.36 -9.91
CA GLU A 46 -1.06 16.06 -9.13
C GLU A 46 -1.59 17.29 -9.87
N ARG A 47 -0.68 18.06 -10.46
CA ARG A 47 -1.05 19.23 -11.27
C ARG A 47 -1.88 18.83 -12.48
N ALA A 48 -1.46 17.83 -13.26
CA ALA A 48 -2.20 17.37 -14.43
C ALA A 48 -3.62 16.89 -14.05
N ARG A 49 -3.76 16.18 -12.91
CA ARG A 49 -5.07 15.76 -12.37
C ARG A 49 -5.93 16.95 -11.93
N ALA A 50 -5.34 17.94 -11.27
CA ALA A 50 -6.06 19.16 -10.87
C ALA A 50 -6.55 19.96 -12.08
N GLU A 51 -5.86 19.90 -13.20
CA GLU A 51 -6.24 20.45 -14.48
C GLU A 51 -7.27 19.59 -15.26
N GLY A 52 -7.73 18.47 -14.65
CA GLY A 52 -8.77 17.59 -15.20
C GLY A 52 -8.28 16.48 -16.11
N ALA A 53 -6.97 16.21 -16.14
CA ALA A 53 -6.42 15.09 -16.91
C ALA A 53 -6.62 13.75 -16.18
N THR A 54 -6.78 12.70 -16.97
CA THR A 54 -6.67 11.31 -16.51
C THR A 54 -5.23 10.83 -16.68
N VAL A 55 -4.69 10.14 -15.70
CA VAL A 55 -3.35 9.55 -15.76
C VAL A 55 -3.48 8.04 -15.56
N LEU A 56 -3.04 7.27 -16.56
CA LEU A 56 -2.84 5.83 -16.50
C LEU A 56 -1.33 5.58 -16.39
N LEU A 57 -0.89 4.98 -15.30
CA LEU A 57 0.52 4.64 -15.12
C LEU A 57 0.67 3.16 -14.75
N SER A 58 1.75 2.53 -15.24
CA SER A 58 2.23 1.26 -14.72
C SER A 58 3.35 1.53 -13.70
N SER A 59 3.40 0.77 -12.62
CA SER A 59 4.53 0.75 -11.69
C SER A 59 4.63 -0.60 -11.00
N HIS A 60 5.84 -1.03 -10.69
CA HIS A 60 6.13 -2.14 -9.80
C HIS A 60 6.50 -1.67 -8.37
N ILE A 61 6.55 -0.35 -8.16
CA ILE A 61 6.84 0.28 -6.86
C ILE A 61 5.51 0.58 -6.17
N LEU A 62 5.13 -0.28 -5.24
CA LEU A 62 3.80 -0.22 -4.62
C LEU A 62 3.60 1.06 -3.79
N SER A 63 4.63 1.56 -3.12
CA SER A 63 4.59 2.84 -2.40
C SER A 63 4.34 4.05 -3.31
N GLU A 64 4.80 4.00 -4.55
CA GLU A 64 4.48 5.02 -5.56
C GLU A 64 3.00 4.95 -5.96
N VAL A 65 2.49 3.73 -6.19
CA VAL A 65 1.08 3.53 -6.51
C VAL A 65 0.19 4.03 -5.38
N GLU A 66 0.54 3.73 -4.12
CA GLU A 66 -0.17 4.24 -2.94
C GLU A 66 -0.21 5.77 -2.86
N ALA A 67 0.88 6.43 -3.26
CA ALA A 67 0.97 7.88 -3.21
C ALA A 67 0.22 8.60 -4.35
N LEU A 68 0.07 7.96 -5.51
CA LEU A 68 -0.42 8.61 -6.74
C LEU A 68 -1.78 8.12 -7.21
N ALA A 69 -2.10 6.83 -7.02
CA ALA A 69 -3.27 6.23 -7.62
C ALA A 69 -4.54 6.49 -6.79
N THR A 70 -5.66 6.70 -7.46
CA THR A 70 -7.01 6.63 -6.87
C THR A 70 -7.66 5.27 -7.12
N HIS A 71 -7.34 4.64 -8.24
CA HIS A 71 -7.79 3.31 -8.63
C HIS A 71 -6.58 2.47 -9.02
N VAL A 72 -6.60 1.22 -8.65
CA VAL A 72 -5.53 0.27 -8.95
C VAL A 72 -6.11 -0.96 -9.62
N THR A 73 -5.41 -1.46 -10.64
CA THR A 73 -5.66 -2.77 -11.23
C THR A 73 -4.41 -3.63 -11.05
N ILE A 74 -4.53 -4.71 -10.30
CA ILE A 74 -3.46 -5.68 -10.13
C ILE A 74 -3.51 -6.67 -11.29
N ILE A 75 -2.39 -6.78 -12.01
CA ILE A 75 -2.23 -7.69 -13.15
C ILE A 75 -1.26 -8.81 -12.77
N ARG A 76 -1.67 -10.06 -13.01
CA ARG A 76 -0.84 -11.25 -12.80
C ARG A 76 -1.02 -12.23 -13.95
N ALA A 77 0.07 -12.76 -14.49
CA ALA A 77 0.05 -13.69 -15.63
C ALA A 77 -0.82 -13.18 -16.78
N GLY A 78 -0.77 -11.88 -17.08
CA GLY A 78 -1.53 -11.26 -18.17
C GLY A 78 -3.03 -11.09 -17.91
N ARG A 79 -3.50 -11.29 -16.68
CA ARG A 79 -4.90 -11.14 -16.29
C ARG A 79 -5.05 -10.12 -15.18
N ALA A 80 -6.11 -9.31 -15.25
CA ALA A 80 -6.52 -8.46 -14.14
C ALA A 80 -7.11 -9.37 -13.04
N VAL A 81 -6.43 -9.41 -11.89
CA VAL A 81 -6.85 -10.25 -10.75
C VAL A 81 -7.68 -9.47 -9.75
N ARG A 82 -7.48 -8.15 -9.67
CA ARG A 82 -8.26 -7.26 -8.81
C ARG A 82 -8.26 -5.84 -9.35
N THR A 83 -9.38 -5.15 -9.22
CA THR A 83 -9.53 -3.72 -9.59
C THR A 83 -10.39 -3.04 -8.54
N GLY A 84 -10.03 -1.83 -8.14
CA GLY A 84 -10.79 -1.02 -7.19
C GLY A 84 -10.01 0.21 -6.74
N THR A 85 -10.60 0.98 -5.86
CA THR A 85 -9.91 2.05 -5.15
C THR A 85 -8.95 1.47 -4.12
N LEU A 86 -7.96 2.26 -3.69
CA LEU A 86 -7.05 1.85 -2.61
C LEU A 86 -7.82 1.49 -1.34
N ASP A 87 -8.85 2.27 -0.99
CA ASP A 87 -9.65 2.05 0.20
C ASP A 87 -10.47 0.75 0.10
N GLU A 88 -11.07 0.46 -1.05
CA GLU A 88 -11.77 -0.81 -1.30
C GLU A 88 -10.82 -1.99 -1.19
N LEU A 89 -9.62 -1.88 -1.74
CA LEU A 89 -8.62 -2.94 -1.66
C LEU A 89 -8.14 -3.17 -0.22
N ARG A 90 -8.00 -2.11 0.57
CA ARG A 90 -7.55 -2.16 1.98
C ARG A 90 -8.66 -2.61 2.93
N SER A 91 -9.90 -2.18 2.73
CA SER A 91 -11.03 -2.48 3.62
C SER A 91 -11.37 -3.98 3.70
N LEU A 92 -10.93 -4.76 2.74
CA LEU A 92 -11.10 -6.22 2.72
C LEU A 92 -10.11 -6.96 3.63
N HIS A 93 -9.16 -6.24 4.23
CA HIS A 93 -8.06 -6.82 4.99
C HIS A 93 -8.01 -6.27 6.41
N ALA A 94 -7.34 -7.01 7.27
CA ALA A 94 -7.19 -6.66 8.68
C ALA A 94 -6.21 -5.48 8.86
N THR A 95 -6.46 -4.65 9.88
CA THR A 95 -5.65 -3.49 10.26
C THR A 95 -4.52 -3.92 11.20
N HIS A 96 -3.32 -3.41 10.96
CA HIS A 96 -2.18 -3.56 11.88
C HIS A 96 -2.25 -2.51 12.96
N VAL A 97 -2.02 -2.95 14.20
CA VAL A 97 -1.96 -2.08 15.39
C VAL A 97 -0.64 -2.35 16.09
N ASP A 98 0.10 -1.29 16.35
CA ASP A 98 1.32 -1.27 17.15
C ASP A 98 1.11 -0.29 18.30
N ALA A 99 1.16 -0.76 19.55
CA ALA A 99 0.88 0.04 20.72
C ALA A 99 1.88 -0.21 21.85
N HIS A 100 2.32 0.87 22.49
CA HIS A 100 2.97 0.83 23.78
C HIS A 100 1.98 1.25 24.86
N LEU A 101 1.85 0.43 25.90
CA LEU A 101 0.91 0.61 26.99
C LEU A 101 1.63 0.98 28.30
N GLN A 102 0.92 1.54 29.26
CA GLN A 102 1.45 1.79 30.61
C GLN A 102 1.54 0.49 31.42
N GLU A 103 0.55 -0.37 31.24
CA GLU A 103 0.47 -1.67 31.90
C GLU A 103 0.43 -2.79 30.86
N ALA A 104 1.01 -3.94 31.20
CA ALA A 104 0.96 -5.10 30.33
C ALA A 104 -0.50 -5.50 30.08
N PRO A 105 -0.92 -5.67 28.84
CA PRO A 105 -2.28 -6.10 28.55
C PRO A 105 -2.45 -7.55 29.01
N GLY A 106 -3.57 -7.84 29.62
CA GLY A 106 -3.96 -9.21 29.91
C GLY A 106 -4.16 -10.03 28.62
N VAL A 107 -5.04 -11.02 28.67
CA VAL A 107 -5.31 -11.88 27.51
C VAL A 107 -6.02 -11.08 26.41
N LEU A 108 -5.29 -10.67 25.39
CA LEU A 108 -5.83 -10.03 24.16
C LEU A 108 -6.19 -11.05 23.07
N ALA A 109 -5.63 -12.25 23.12
CA ALA A 109 -5.84 -13.30 22.11
C ALA A 109 -7.30 -13.78 21.99
N ALA A 110 -8.12 -13.51 23.01
CA ALA A 110 -9.54 -13.87 23.01
C ALA A 110 -10.45 -12.79 22.41
N LEU A 111 -9.89 -11.67 21.91
CA LEU A 111 -10.69 -10.62 21.29
C LEU A 111 -11.12 -11.04 19.88
N PRO A 112 -12.40 -10.80 19.52
CA PRO A 112 -12.89 -11.10 18.19
C PRO A 112 -12.06 -10.38 17.13
N GLY A 113 -11.86 -11.02 15.99
CA GLY A 113 -11.19 -10.44 14.82
C GLY A 113 -9.67 -10.28 14.93
N VAL A 114 -9.03 -10.61 16.06
CA VAL A 114 -7.57 -10.62 16.19
C VAL A 114 -7.03 -11.89 15.53
N THR A 115 -6.17 -11.70 14.50
CA THR A 115 -5.59 -12.81 13.71
C THR A 115 -4.14 -13.07 14.05
N THR A 116 -3.37 -12.04 14.39
CA THR A 116 -2.01 -12.13 14.89
C THR A 116 -1.89 -11.33 16.17
N LEU A 117 -1.13 -11.82 17.11
CA LEU A 117 -0.87 -11.13 18.38
C LEU A 117 0.54 -11.44 18.85
N GLU A 118 1.33 -10.40 19.00
CA GLU A 118 2.64 -10.42 19.65
C GLU A 118 2.59 -9.47 20.84
N VAL A 119 2.95 -9.95 22.03
CA VAL A 119 3.02 -9.16 23.26
C VAL A 119 4.40 -9.32 23.85
N ASP A 120 5.11 -8.22 24.00
CA ASP A 120 6.40 -8.14 24.67
C ASP A 120 6.32 -7.09 25.80
N GLY A 121 6.03 -7.55 27.00
CA GLY A 121 5.78 -6.70 28.16
C GLY A 121 4.59 -5.74 27.92
N THR A 122 4.86 -4.47 27.76
CA THR A 122 3.87 -3.42 27.47
C THR A 122 3.73 -3.09 26.00
N HIS A 123 4.55 -3.68 25.14
CA HIS A 123 4.48 -3.51 23.70
C HIS A 123 3.58 -4.57 23.07
N VAL A 124 2.61 -4.13 22.29
CA VAL A 124 1.60 -4.97 21.64
C VAL A 124 1.62 -4.72 20.14
N ARG A 125 1.79 -5.77 19.38
CA ARG A 125 1.55 -5.77 17.93
C ARG A 125 0.45 -6.76 17.62
N LEU A 126 -0.56 -6.33 16.91
CA LEU A 126 -1.65 -7.20 16.50
C LEU A 126 -2.22 -6.82 15.15
N THR A 127 -2.88 -7.78 14.56
CA THR A 127 -3.66 -7.60 13.34
C THR A 127 -5.12 -7.89 13.66
N VAL A 128 -6.02 -6.99 13.31
CA VAL A 128 -7.44 -7.08 13.66
C VAL A 128 -8.33 -6.77 12.45
N ALA A 129 -9.43 -7.49 12.32
CA ALA A 129 -10.45 -7.20 11.33
C ALA A 129 -11.01 -5.78 11.52
N GLN A 130 -11.25 -5.06 10.44
CA GLN A 130 -11.74 -3.68 10.48
C GLN A 130 -13.02 -3.51 11.32
N ALA A 131 -13.92 -4.51 11.27
CA ALA A 131 -15.16 -4.49 12.05
C ALA A 131 -14.92 -4.52 13.57
N ASP A 132 -13.84 -5.13 14.03
CA ASP A 132 -13.52 -5.36 15.44
C ASP A 132 -12.49 -4.36 16.00
N LEU A 133 -11.95 -3.49 15.13
CA LEU A 133 -10.93 -2.51 15.50
C LEU A 133 -11.34 -1.66 16.72
N GLY A 134 -12.58 -1.18 16.74
CA GLY A 134 -13.10 -0.36 17.82
C GLY A 134 -13.08 -1.07 19.19
N SER A 135 -13.42 -2.34 19.24
CA SER A 135 -13.42 -3.14 20.48
C SER A 135 -11.99 -3.38 20.98
N VAL A 136 -11.05 -3.63 20.07
CA VAL A 136 -9.63 -3.78 20.40
C VAL A 136 -9.05 -2.47 20.92
N MET A 137 -9.35 -1.34 20.27
CA MET A 137 -8.91 -0.01 20.72
C MET A 137 -9.43 0.32 22.12
N ALA A 138 -10.70 0.05 22.40
CA ALA A 138 -11.29 0.27 23.72
C ALA A 138 -10.59 -0.59 24.80
N ARG A 139 -10.22 -1.82 24.46
CA ARG A 139 -9.48 -2.69 25.37
C ARG A 139 -8.07 -2.19 25.66
N LEU A 140 -7.31 -1.79 24.63
CA LEU A 140 -5.97 -1.22 24.79
C LEU A 140 -5.99 0.09 25.59
N ALA A 141 -7.01 0.93 25.38
CA ALA A 141 -7.18 2.17 26.12
C ALA A 141 -7.32 1.94 27.64
N GLY A 142 -7.94 0.84 28.06
CA GLY A 142 -8.06 0.44 29.48
C GLY A 142 -6.72 0.16 30.16
N HIS A 143 -5.64 -0.08 29.42
CA HIS A 143 -4.28 -0.32 29.92
C HIS A 143 -3.36 0.91 29.82
N GLY A 144 -3.90 2.06 29.44
CA GLY A 144 -3.15 3.31 29.29
C GLY A 144 -2.25 3.32 28.07
N ILE A 145 -2.70 3.93 26.99
CA ILE A 145 -1.91 4.03 25.73
C ILE A 145 -0.85 5.11 25.89
N VAL A 146 0.43 4.75 25.73
CA VAL A 146 1.57 5.67 25.65
C VAL A 146 1.79 6.13 24.22
N SER A 147 1.81 5.17 23.29
CA SER A 147 1.85 5.44 21.87
C SER A 147 1.02 4.38 21.12
N LEU A 148 0.44 4.78 20.00
CA LEU A 148 -0.36 3.88 19.17
C LEU A 148 -0.24 4.28 17.71
N THR A 149 0.05 3.29 16.88
CA THR A 149 -0.06 3.38 15.42
C THR A 149 -1.08 2.37 14.94
N SER A 150 -2.03 2.83 14.16
CA SER A 150 -3.00 1.97 13.49
C SER A 150 -2.95 2.26 12.01
N ALA A 151 -2.62 1.26 11.21
CA ALA A 151 -2.49 1.40 9.77
C ALA A 151 -3.17 0.24 9.04
N PRO A 152 -3.88 0.52 7.94
CA PRO A 152 -4.32 -0.54 7.05
C PRO A 152 -3.09 -1.24 6.45
N PRO A 153 -3.24 -2.46 5.94
CA PRO A 153 -2.14 -3.14 5.27
C PRO A 153 -1.66 -2.34 4.05
N SER A 154 -0.36 -2.40 3.80
CA SER A 154 0.24 -1.84 2.59
C SER A 154 -0.21 -2.62 1.35
N LEU A 155 -0.12 -1.98 0.17
CA LEU A 155 -0.34 -2.71 -1.09
C LEU A 155 0.64 -3.89 -1.26
N GLU A 156 1.84 -3.78 -0.69
CA GLU A 156 2.83 -4.85 -0.73
C GLU A 156 2.35 -6.08 0.04
N GLU A 157 1.80 -5.91 1.23
CA GLU A 157 1.21 -6.98 2.03
C GLU A 157 0.00 -7.61 1.33
N LEU A 158 -0.87 -6.77 0.75
CA LEU A 158 -2.01 -7.23 -0.05
C LEU A 158 -1.56 -8.06 -1.26
N PHE A 159 -0.50 -7.61 -1.93
CA PHE A 159 0.08 -8.29 -3.07
C PHE A 159 0.69 -9.64 -2.66
N LEU A 160 1.49 -9.68 -1.57
CA LEU A 160 2.08 -10.91 -1.05
C LEU A 160 1.03 -11.94 -0.64
N GLN A 161 -0.06 -11.52 0.00
CA GLN A 161 -1.16 -12.42 0.37
C GLN A 161 -1.83 -13.07 -0.85
N GLN A 162 -1.97 -12.33 -1.95
CA GLN A 162 -2.48 -12.88 -3.22
C GLN A 162 -1.54 -13.93 -3.83
N TYR A 163 -0.23 -13.82 -3.58
CA TYR A 163 0.74 -14.83 -4.03
C TYR A 163 0.72 -16.08 -3.16
N GLN A 164 0.49 -15.96 -1.85
CA GLN A 164 0.47 -17.09 -0.92
C GLN A 164 -0.84 -17.90 -0.98
N GLY A 165 -1.96 -17.25 -1.32
CA GLY A 165 -3.28 -17.91 -1.40
C GLY A 165 -3.43 -18.87 -2.59
N ASP A 166 -2.55 -18.80 -3.58
CA ASP A 166 -2.58 -19.59 -4.83
C ASP A 166 -1.36 -20.55 -4.98
N ALA A 167 -0.64 -20.82 -3.88
CA ALA A 167 0.34 -21.91 -3.93
C ALA A 167 -0.41 -23.21 -4.24
N PRO A 168 -0.12 -23.93 -5.35
CA PRO A 168 -0.74 -25.19 -5.62
C PRO A 168 -0.45 -26.11 -4.43
N ARG A 169 -1.48 -26.64 -3.79
CA ARG A 169 -1.36 -27.80 -2.92
C ARG A 169 -0.82 -28.92 -3.80
N HIS A 170 0.50 -29.03 -3.87
CA HIS A 170 1.10 -30.23 -4.44
C HIS A 170 0.66 -31.39 -3.57
N ALA A 171 -0.20 -32.20 -4.15
CA ALA A 171 -0.58 -33.49 -3.66
C ALA A 171 0.68 -34.27 -3.23
N GLU A 172 0.80 -34.52 -1.94
CA GLU A 172 1.47 -35.71 -1.46
C GLU A 172 0.54 -36.88 -1.79
N GLU A 173 0.73 -37.46 -2.96
CA GLU A 173 0.33 -38.81 -3.26
C GLU A 173 1.49 -39.47 -4.04
N ARG A 174 2.38 -40.15 -3.30
CA ARG A 174 2.82 -41.56 -3.51
C ARG A 174 3.88 -41.95 -2.48
#